data_eb451e2050b72e2aef75aab05d1d6869
#
_entry.id   eb451e2050b72e2aef75aab05d1d6869
#
_cell.length_a   1.000
_cell.length_b   1.000
_cell.length_c   1.000
_cell.angle_alpha   90.00
_cell.angle_beta   90.00
_cell.angle_gamma   90.00
#
_symmetry.space_group_name_H-M   'P 1'
#
loop_
_entity.id
_entity.type
_entity.pdbx_description
1 polymer ?
#
loop_
_entity_poly.entity_id
_entity_poly.type
_entity_poly.pdbx_seq_one_letter_code
_entity_poly.pdbx_strand_id
1 'polypeptide(L)'
;MAETHAVLDALRAPLDAGLELDNTPGAFLASIFLVRCARNLAAVLLLCETGWAPEAQTLLRAMVEDMVTLSYISTDPEQLPLKWLRFENRRLPDAEQLLAAFSGQKMPEREDQPKYERWTRLSFNGMAKRAEKVVPGILEYLRYVYPILSDRAHGNTSASSMYMRVYPDGTVEPLYLPSGAQSEITLCNAVTVTYTTAERVKALGVTVDLGPIELAEQRIYDACGLPLELPEELAD
;
A
#
# COMPACT_ATOMS: atom_id res chain seq x y z
N MET A 1 11.30 14.42 -3.19
CA MET A 1 11.11 14.89 -1.78
C MET A 1 10.00 15.93 -1.64
N ALA A 2 10.10 17.13 -2.23
CA ALA A 2 9.03 18.14 -2.11
C ALA A 2 7.65 17.63 -2.56
N GLU A 3 7.58 16.92 -3.66
CA GLU A 3 6.35 16.33 -4.18
C GLU A 3 5.78 15.26 -3.23
N THR A 4 6.64 14.47 -2.59
CA THR A 4 6.19 13.46 -1.61
C THR A 4 5.61 14.09 -0.35
N HIS A 5 6.15 15.23 0.08
CA HIS A 5 5.56 16.04 1.16
C HIS A 5 4.18 16.57 0.74
N ALA A 6 4.02 17.08 -0.49
CA ALA A 6 2.74 17.55 -0.99
C ALA A 6 1.68 16.43 -1.00
N VAL A 7 2.07 15.20 -1.39
CA VAL A 7 1.19 14.01 -1.29
C VAL A 7 0.79 13.72 0.14
N LEU A 8 1.75 13.75 1.07
CA LEU A 8 1.48 13.49 2.48
C LEU A 8 0.53 14.55 3.08
N ASP A 9 0.71 15.81 2.74
CA ASP A 9 -0.16 16.90 3.19
C ASP A 9 -1.57 16.75 2.61
N ALA A 10 -1.70 16.36 1.34
CA ALA A 10 -2.99 16.07 0.71
C ALA A 10 -3.74 14.90 1.37
N LEU A 11 -3.02 13.86 1.82
CA LEU A 11 -3.61 12.75 2.57
C LEU A 11 -4.01 13.16 4.00
N ARG A 12 -3.24 14.04 4.63
CA ARG A 12 -3.51 14.50 5.99
C ARG A 12 -4.67 15.45 6.08
N ALA A 13 -4.87 16.30 5.09
CA ALA A 13 -5.93 17.33 5.10
C ALA A 13 -7.32 16.76 5.45
N PRO A 14 -7.83 15.69 4.82
CA PRO A 14 -9.10 15.10 5.21
C PRO A 14 -9.04 14.40 6.58
N LEU A 15 -7.89 13.86 7.00
CA LEU A 15 -7.75 13.24 8.31
C LEU A 15 -7.82 14.28 9.44
N ASP A 16 -7.19 15.42 9.25
CA ASP A 16 -7.17 16.51 10.23
C ASP A 16 -8.52 17.26 10.32
N ALA A 17 -9.22 17.35 9.19
CA ALA A 17 -10.56 17.95 9.14
C ALA A 17 -11.68 17.04 9.67
N GLY A 18 -11.41 15.77 9.85
CA GLY A 18 -12.41 14.73 10.09
C GLY A 18 -12.91 14.13 8.79
N LEU A 19 -12.79 12.80 8.67
CA LEU A 19 -13.14 12.10 7.43
C LEU A 19 -14.65 12.19 7.14
N GLU A 20 -14.98 12.66 5.96
CA GLU A 20 -16.31 12.49 5.38
C GLU A 20 -16.33 11.14 4.62
N LEU A 21 -17.20 10.26 5.05
CA LEU A 21 -17.35 8.94 4.45
C LEU A 21 -18.81 8.52 4.38
N ASP A 22 -19.13 7.74 3.36
CA ASP A 22 -20.43 7.10 3.23
C ASP A 22 -20.66 6.15 4.40
N ASN A 23 -21.92 5.99 4.83
CA ASN A 23 -22.27 5.06 5.89
C ASN A 23 -22.29 3.60 5.37
N THR A 24 -21.13 3.12 4.91
CA THR A 24 -20.96 1.77 4.36
C THR A 24 -19.78 1.05 4.99
N PRO A 25 -19.79 -0.28 5.06
CA PRO A 25 -18.62 -1.06 5.49
C PRO A 25 -17.38 -0.83 4.61
N GLY A 26 -17.60 -0.55 3.31
CA GLY A 26 -16.54 -0.23 2.35
C GLY A 26 -15.83 1.07 2.72
N ALA A 27 -16.57 2.14 2.96
CA ALA A 27 -16.01 3.45 3.34
C ALA A 27 -15.29 3.37 4.70
N PHE A 28 -15.87 2.70 5.68
CA PHE A 28 -15.21 2.47 6.97
C PHE A 28 -13.88 1.74 6.81
N LEU A 29 -13.87 0.64 6.05
CA LEU A 29 -12.64 -0.10 5.79
C LEU A 29 -11.62 0.74 5.04
N ALA A 30 -12.05 1.46 4.01
CA ALA A 30 -11.20 2.32 3.20
C ALA A 30 -10.54 3.42 4.05
N SER A 31 -11.24 3.97 5.05
CA SER A 31 -10.66 4.96 5.98
C SER A 31 -9.50 4.39 6.79
N ILE A 32 -9.55 3.12 7.20
CA ILE A 32 -8.44 2.44 7.87
C ILE A 32 -7.22 2.35 6.95
N PHE A 33 -7.42 1.96 5.69
CA PHE A 33 -6.34 1.89 4.72
C PHE A 33 -5.75 3.27 4.40
N LEU A 34 -6.58 4.33 4.35
CA LEU A 34 -6.11 5.70 4.16
C LEU A 34 -5.18 6.14 5.30
N VAL A 35 -5.59 5.93 6.55
CA VAL A 35 -4.77 6.26 7.73
C VAL A 35 -3.46 5.47 7.71
N ARG A 36 -3.50 4.18 7.40
CA ARG A 36 -2.28 3.34 7.29
C ARG A 36 -1.37 3.84 6.18
N CYS A 37 -1.93 4.17 5.02
CA CYS A 37 -1.18 4.71 3.88
C CYS A 37 -0.47 6.02 4.26
N ALA A 38 -1.18 6.97 4.86
CA ALA A 38 -0.60 8.25 5.28
C ALA A 38 0.53 8.07 6.32
N ARG A 39 0.35 7.17 7.30
CA ARG A 39 1.38 6.88 8.31
C ARG A 39 2.60 6.19 7.70
N ASN A 40 2.40 5.23 6.82
CA ASN A 40 3.49 4.53 6.17
C ASN A 40 4.25 5.47 5.23
N LEU A 41 3.55 6.31 4.45
CA LEU A 41 4.19 7.32 3.59
C LEU A 41 5.04 8.30 4.41
N ALA A 42 4.54 8.79 5.55
CA ALA A 42 5.30 9.65 6.44
C ALA A 42 6.59 8.99 6.95
N ALA A 43 6.51 7.70 7.31
CA ALA A 43 7.66 6.94 7.77
C ALA A 43 8.66 6.65 6.63
N VAL A 44 8.17 6.28 5.43
CA VAL A 44 9.01 6.11 4.23
C VAL A 44 9.75 7.39 3.91
N LEU A 45 9.05 8.54 3.92
CA LEU A 45 9.65 9.84 3.64
C LEU A 45 10.76 10.15 4.64
N LEU A 46 10.51 10.03 5.95
CA LEU A 46 11.48 10.27 7.01
C LEU A 46 12.73 9.37 6.85
N LEU A 47 12.54 8.10 6.57
CA LEU A 47 13.65 7.16 6.37
C LEU A 47 14.47 7.53 5.13
N CYS A 48 13.83 7.89 4.02
CA CYS A 48 14.52 8.33 2.82
C CYS A 48 15.29 9.63 3.03
N GLU A 49 14.74 10.61 3.76
CA GLU A 49 15.39 11.88 4.09
C GLU A 49 16.63 11.70 4.98
N THR A 50 16.58 10.71 5.85
CA THR A 50 17.68 10.38 6.75
C THR A 50 18.67 9.35 6.19
N GLY A 51 18.46 8.92 4.93
CA GLY A 51 19.36 8.01 4.21
C GLY A 51 19.12 6.52 4.48
N TRP A 52 17.96 6.16 5.05
CA TRP A 52 17.56 4.77 5.35
C TRP A 52 16.55 4.24 4.33
N ALA A 53 16.78 4.49 3.04
CA ALA A 53 15.89 4.03 1.96
C ALA A 53 15.73 2.50 1.90
N PRO A 54 16.74 1.66 2.18
CA PRO A 54 16.57 0.21 2.27
C PRO A 54 15.52 -0.21 3.30
N GLU A 55 15.53 0.40 4.47
CA GLU A 55 14.57 0.14 5.55
C GLU A 55 13.17 0.65 5.18
N ALA A 56 13.09 1.79 4.48
CA ALA A 56 11.84 2.33 3.96
C ALA A 56 11.14 1.36 2.99
N GLN A 57 11.89 0.55 2.26
CA GLN A 57 11.33 -0.43 1.32
C GLN A 57 10.56 -1.56 2.00
N THR A 58 10.86 -1.86 3.26
CA THR A 58 10.04 -2.80 4.05
C THR A 58 8.64 -2.22 4.32
N LEU A 59 8.55 -0.92 4.60
CA LEU A 59 7.27 -0.22 4.74
C LEU A 59 6.55 -0.08 3.40
N LEU A 60 7.28 0.22 2.34
CA LEU A 60 6.73 0.28 0.98
C LEU A 60 6.12 -1.07 0.57
N ARG A 61 6.74 -2.19 0.92
CA ARG A 61 6.14 -3.51 0.70
C ARG A 61 4.78 -3.63 1.39
N ALA A 62 4.67 -3.22 2.65
CA ALA A 62 3.40 -3.24 3.36
C ALA A 62 2.34 -2.34 2.69
N MET A 63 2.75 -1.18 2.16
CA MET A 63 1.86 -0.31 1.38
C MET A 63 1.36 -1.00 0.10
N VAL A 64 2.24 -1.71 -0.61
CA VAL A 64 1.86 -2.49 -1.82
C VAL A 64 0.87 -3.61 -1.46
N GLU A 65 1.09 -4.31 -0.36
CA GLU A 65 0.17 -5.35 0.12
C GLU A 65 -1.21 -4.76 0.48
N ASP A 66 -1.25 -3.59 1.10
CA ASP A 66 -2.47 -2.85 1.40
C ASP A 66 -3.18 -2.38 0.12
N MET A 67 -2.45 -1.81 -0.84
CA MET A 67 -2.97 -1.37 -2.14
C MET A 67 -3.65 -2.54 -2.89
N VAL A 68 -3.00 -3.68 -2.99
CA VAL A 68 -3.56 -4.87 -3.66
C VAL A 68 -4.80 -5.37 -2.93
N THR A 69 -4.75 -5.42 -1.61
CA THR A 69 -5.87 -5.85 -0.77
C THR A 69 -7.08 -4.95 -0.97
N LEU A 70 -6.88 -3.63 -0.91
CA LEU A 70 -7.95 -2.65 -1.10
C LEU A 70 -8.49 -2.66 -2.53
N SER A 71 -7.62 -2.80 -3.54
CA SER A 71 -8.01 -2.92 -4.94
C SER A 71 -8.84 -4.19 -5.18
N TYR A 72 -8.47 -5.32 -4.57
CA TYR A 72 -9.28 -6.52 -4.63
C TYR A 72 -10.64 -6.33 -3.94
N ILE A 73 -10.68 -5.69 -2.79
CA ILE A 73 -11.92 -5.37 -2.06
C ILE A 73 -12.83 -4.50 -2.92
N SER A 74 -12.29 -3.55 -3.67
CA SER A 74 -13.04 -2.67 -4.57
C SER A 74 -13.70 -3.41 -5.75
N THR A 75 -13.33 -4.67 -6.02
CA THR A 75 -13.99 -5.48 -7.07
C THR A 75 -15.39 -5.97 -6.69
N ASP A 76 -15.72 -5.96 -5.39
CA ASP A 76 -17.04 -6.29 -4.85
C ASP A 76 -17.25 -5.49 -3.56
N PRO A 77 -17.60 -4.20 -3.68
CA PRO A 77 -17.65 -3.26 -2.56
C PRO A 77 -18.76 -3.57 -1.53
N GLU A 78 -19.72 -4.41 -1.88
CA GLU A 78 -20.80 -4.82 -0.97
C GLU A 78 -20.40 -5.99 -0.09
N GLN A 79 -19.70 -6.98 -0.62
CA GLN A 79 -19.46 -8.25 0.07
C GLN A 79 -18.04 -8.38 0.64
N LEU A 80 -17.02 -7.94 -0.11
CA LEU A 80 -15.63 -8.14 0.32
C LEU A 80 -15.24 -7.33 1.56
N PRO A 81 -15.68 -6.07 1.74
CA PRO A 81 -15.43 -5.35 2.99
C PRO A 81 -15.97 -6.09 4.22
N LEU A 82 -17.20 -6.60 4.14
CA LEU A 82 -17.80 -7.36 5.23
C LEU A 82 -17.02 -8.65 5.55
N LYS A 83 -16.54 -9.36 4.52
CA LYS A 83 -15.71 -10.56 4.71
C LYS A 83 -14.39 -10.23 5.38
N TRP A 84 -13.74 -9.16 4.95
CA TRP A 84 -12.47 -8.71 5.53
C TRP A 84 -12.65 -8.27 6.99
N LEU A 85 -13.62 -7.43 7.26
CA LEU A 85 -13.94 -6.96 8.61
C LEU A 85 -14.31 -8.14 9.53
N ARG A 86 -15.09 -9.10 9.09
CA ARG A 86 -15.42 -10.30 9.86
C ARG A 86 -14.19 -11.17 10.17
N PHE A 87 -13.23 -11.22 9.26
CA PHE A 87 -11.98 -11.95 9.46
C PHE A 87 -11.09 -11.25 10.50
N GLU A 88 -10.93 -9.93 10.40
CA GLU A 88 -10.13 -9.15 11.36
C GLU A 88 -10.78 -9.14 12.76
N ASN A 89 -12.11 -9.12 12.84
CA ASN A 89 -12.83 -9.21 14.11
C ASN A 89 -12.52 -10.47 14.92
N ARG A 90 -12.21 -11.57 14.25
CA ARG A 90 -11.78 -12.79 14.96
C ARG A 90 -10.45 -12.57 15.70
N ARG A 91 -9.70 -11.56 15.32
CA ARG A 91 -8.42 -11.18 15.94
C ARG A 91 -8.56 -10.06 16.97
N LEU A 92 -9.61 -9.23 16.87
CA LEU A 92 -9.82 -8.03 17.70
C LEU A 92 -11.27 -7.98 18.22
N PRO A 93 -11.51 -8.31 19.50
CA PRO A 93 -12.87 -8.32 20.08
C PRO A 93 -13.65 -7.02 19.94
N ASP A 94 -12.97 -5.87 19.94
CA ASP A 94 -13.59 -4.53 19.88
C ASP A 94 -14.17 -4.18 18.50
N ALA A 95 -13.72 -4.86 17.45
CA ALA A 95 -14.24 -4.65 16.10
C ALA A 95 -15.65 -5.22 15.88
N GLU A 96 -16.13 -6.13 16.76
CA GLU A 96 -17.52 -6.64 16.72
C GLU A 96 -18.55 -5.52 16.96
N GLN A 97 -18.24 -4.61 17.88
CA GLN A 97 -19.11 -3.48 18.18
C GLN A 97 -19.22 -2.48 17.01
N LEU A 98 -18.09 -2.25 16.33
CA LEU A 98 -18.06 -1.37 15.17
C LEU A 98 -18.83 -1.96 13.98
N LEU A 99 -18.69 -3.26 13.72
CA LEU A 99 -19.45 -3.95 12.67
C LEU A 99 -20.97 -3.96 12.93
N ALA A 100 -21.38 -4.16 14.17
CA ALA A 100 -22.78 -4.12 14.56
C ALA A 100 -23.37 -2.73 14.31
N ALA A 101 -22.60 -1.65 14.57
CA ALA A 101 -23.03 -0.28 14.33
C ALA A 101 -23.26 0.01 12.83
N PHE A 102 -22.42 -0.54 11.92
CA PHE A 102 -22.54 -0.27 10.48
C PHE A 102 -23.48 -1.23 9.74
N SER A 103 -23.58 -2.48 10.15
CA SER A 103 -24.34 -3.49 9.38
C SER A 103 -25.77 -3.66 9.85
N GLY A 104 -26.12 -3.20 11.05
CA GLY A 104 -27.41 -3.51 11.68
C GLY A 104 -27.66 -5.02 11.87
N GLN A 105 -26.68 -5.85 11.55
CA GLN A 105 -26.74 -7.31 11.62
C GLN A 105 -26.04 -7.81 12.88
N LYS A 106 -26.74 -8.63 13.65
CA LYS A 106 -26.12 -9.39 14.73
C LYS A 106 -25.06 -10.33 14.13
N MET A 107 -23.82 -10.22 14.60
CA MET A 107 -22.76 -11.16 14.24
C MET A 107 -23.16 -12.58 14.64
N PRO A 108 -22.92 -13.60 13.80
CA PRO A 108 -23.10 -14.98 14.21
C PRO A 108 -22.21 -15.32 15.41
N GLU A 109 -22.78 -16.07 16.36
CA GLU A 109 -22.06 -16.49 17.56
C GLU A 109 -20.77 -17.25 17.21
N ARG A 110 -19.76 -17.06 18.06
CA ARG A 110 -18.36 -17.51 17.88
C ARG A 110 -18.14 -19.01 17.75
N GLU A 111 -19.12 -19.85 18.11
CA GLU A 111 -18.88 -21.27 18.34
C GLU A 111 -18.63 -22.14 17.10
N ASP A 112 -19.06 -21.72 15.91
CA ASP A 112 -19.04 -22.59 14.72
C ASP A 112 -18.06 -22.17 13.60
N GLN A 113 -17.08 -21.32 13.89
CA GLN A 113 -16.18 -20.87 12.82
C GLN A 113 -14.79 -21.53 12.93
N PRO A 114 -14.32 -22.21 11.86
CA PRO A 114 -13.00 -22.84 11.86
C PRO A 114 -11.89 -21.82 12.13
N LYS A 115 -11.01 -22.15 13.09
CA LYS A 115 -9.93 -21.28 13.61
C LYS A 115 -8.97 -20.70 12.55
N TYR A 116 -9.03 -21.14 11.29
CA TYR A 116 -8.03 -20.85 10.26
C TYR A 116 -8.63 -20.49 8.90
N GLU A 117 -9.90 -20.12 8.81
CA GLU A 117 -10.46 -19.67 7.54
C GLU A 117 -9.89 -18.31 7.17
N ARG A 118 -9.18 -18.24 6.04
CA ARG A 118 -8.72 -16.97 5.47
C ARG A 118 -9.94 -16.17 4.99
N TRP A 119 -9.92 -14.84 5.13
CA TRP A 119 -11.00 -13.97 4.64
C TRP A 119 -11.23 -14.09 3.13
N THR A 120 -10.20 -14.54 2.40
CA THR A 120 -10.26 -14.92 0.99
C THR A 120 -9.51 -16.24 0.77
N ARG A 121 -9.98 -17.05 -0.17
CA ARG A 121 -9.28 -18.27 -0.63
C ARG A 121 -8.18 -17.96 -1.64
N LEU A 122 -8.08 -16.72 -2.08
CA LEU A 122 -7.08 -16.31 -3.07
C LEU A 122 -5.72 -16.10 -2.40
N SER A 123 -4.67 -16.47 -3.11
CA SER A 123 -3.31 -16.02 -2.82
C SER A 123 -3.18 -14.51 -3.10
N PHE A 124 -2.11 -13.89 -2.65
CA PHE A 124 -1.80 -12.49 -2.96
C PHE A 124 -1.84 -12.22 -4.47
N ASN A 125 -1.19 -13.07 -5.27
CA ASN A 125 -1.22 -12.98 -6.73
C ASN A 125 -2.64 -13.21 -7.32
N GLY A 126 -3.44 -14.05 -6.67
CA GLY A 126 -4.85 -14.27 -7.04
C GLY A 126 -5.73 -13.04 -6.77
N MET A 127 -5.47 -12.31 -5.69
CA MET A 127 -6.13 -11.02 -5.41
C MET A 127 -5.75 -9.98 -6.46
N ALA A 128 -4.45 -9.86 -6.76
CA ALA A 128 -3.95 -8.93 -7.77
C ALA A 128 -4.56 -9.20 -9.16
N LYS A 129 -4.67 -10.47 -9.57
CA LYS A 129 -5.36 -10.84 -10.83
C LYS A 129 -6.81 -10.37 -10.89
N ARG A 130 -7.50 -10.37 -9.76
CA ARG A 130 -8.87 -9.84 -9.71
C ARG A 130 -8.89 -8.31 -9.67
N ALA A 131 -7.94 -7.71 -8.96
CA ALA A 131 -7.79 -6.27 -8.86
C ALA A 131 -7.47 -5.60 -10.20
N GLU A 132 -6.89 -6.32 -11.17
CA GLU A 132 -6.61 -5.82 -12.53
C GLU A 132 -7.83 -5.20 -13.23
N LYS A 133 -9.03 -5.63 -12.86
CA LYS A 133 -10.29 -5.08 -13.40
C LYS A 133 -10.57 -3.64 -12.97
N VAL A 134 -10.04 -3.23 -11.83
CA VAL A 134 -10.27 -1.91 -11.23
C VAL A 134 -9.01 -1.07 -11.15
N VAL A 135 -7.85 -1.71 -11.29
CA VAL A 135 -6.52 -1.09 -11.36
C VAL A 135 -5.74 -1.77 -12.49
N PRO A 136 -5.92 -1.34 -13.75
CA PRO A 136 -5.15 -1.86 -14.88
C PRO A 136 -3.65 -1.70 -14.65
N GLY A 137 -2.85 -2.70 -15.00
CA GLY A 137 -1.40 -2.69 -14.83
C GLY A 137 -0.89 -3.11 -13.44
N ILE A 138 -1.77 -3.38 -12.45
CA ILE A 138 -1.35 -3.78 -11.11
C ILE A 138 -0.53 -5.08 -11.11
N LEU A 139 -0.86 -6.03 -12.00
CA LEU A 139 -0.11 -7.28 -12.12
C LEU A 139 1.31 -7.05 -12.64
N GLU A 140 1.44 -6.16 -13.61
CA GLU A 140 2.74 -5.81 -14.18
C GLU A 140 3.59 -5.08 -13.14
N TYR A 141 3.02 -4.07 -12.47
CA TYR A 141 3.68 -3.39 -11.36
C TYR A 141 4.19 -4.40 -10.32
N LEU A 142 3.36 -5.35 -9.90
CA LEU A 142 3.77 -6.36 -8.93
C LEU A 142 4.85 -7.30 -9.45
N ARG A 143 4.86 -7.63 -10.74
CA ARG A 143 5.90 -8.48 -11.34
C ARG A 143 7.29 -7.88 -11.19
N TYR A 144 7.41 -6.56 -11.31
CA TYR A 144 8.70 -5.87 -11.29
C TYR A 144 9.08 -5.36 -9.90
N VAL A 145 8.14 -4.82 -9.15
CA VAL A 145 8.41 -4.11 -7.89
C VAL A 145 8.39 -5.06 -6.69
N TYR A 146 7.37 -5.91 -6.59
CA TYR A 146 7.13 -6.71 -5.39
C TYR A 146 8.25 -7.72 -5.06
N PRO A 147 8.89 -8.43 -6.02
CA PRO A 147 10.01 -9.32 -5.73
C PRO A 147 11.19 -8.59 -5.08
N ILE A 148 11.51 -7.39 -5.59
CA ILE A 148 12.61 -6.58 -5.05
C ILE A 148 12.31 -6.19 -3.60
N LEU A 149 11.11 -5.72 -3.31
CA LEU A 149 10.68 -5.36 -1.95
C LEU A 149 10.62 -6.58 -1.03
N SER A 150 10.20 -7.73 -1.55
CA SER A 150 10.12 -8.99 -0.81
C SER A 150 11.50 -9.51 -0.42
N ASP A 151 12.44 -9.52 -1.34
CA ASP A 151 13.81 -9.95 -1.10
C ASP A 151 14.47 -9.12 0.01
N ARG A 152 14.25 -7.82 0.00
CA ARG A 152 14.78 -6.90 1.00
C ARG A 152 14.17 -7.10 2.38
N ALA A 153 12.86 -7.25 2.45
CA ALA A 153 12.16 -7.49 3.71
C ALA A 153 12.55 -8.82 4.37
N HIS A 154 12.98 -9.81 3.58
CA HIS A 154 13.37 -11.14 4.09
C HIS A 154 14.89 -11.32 4.26
N GLY A 155 15.71 -10.30 3.97
CA GLY A 155 17.16 -10.36 4.12
C GLY A 155 17.83 -11.41 3.23
N ASN A 156 17.29 -11.63 2.03
CA ASN A 156 17.85 -12.56 1.05
C ASN A 156 19.25 -12.10 0.59
N THR A 157 20.02 -13.00 -0.01
CA THR A 157 21.37 -12.71 -0.51
C THR A 157 21.40 -11.56 -1.53
N SER A 158 20.33 -11.35 -2.30
CA SER A 158 20.17 -10.20 -3.19
C SER A 158 20.15 -8.86 -2.44
N ALA A 159 19.69 -8.85 -1.19
CA ALA A 159 19.70 -7.68 -0.33
C ALA A 159 21.06 -7.43 0.35
N SER A 160 21.96 -8.40 0.36
CA SER A 160 23.24 -8.28 1.07
C SER A 160 24.12 -7.13 0.56
N SER A 161 24.05 -6.81 -0.73
CA SER A 161 24.76 -5.67 -1.34
C SER A 161 24.35 -4.30 -0.78
N MET A 162 23.24 -4.23 -0.07
CA MET A 162 22.79 -3.00 0.60
C MET A 162 23.45 -2.82 1.97
N TYR A 163 23.88 -3.92 2.57
CA TYR A 163 24.45 -3.95 3.91
C TYR A 163 25.94 -4.26 3.90
N MET A 164 26.45 -4.74 2.79
CA MET A 164 27.87 -5.11 2.64
C MET A 164 28.40 -4.73 1.27
N ARG A 165 29.62 -4.20 1.24
CA ARG A 165 30.41 -4.04 0.02
C ARG A 165 31.49 -5.11 0.01
N VAL A 166 31.53 -5.89 -1.06
CA VAL A 166 32.58 -6.91 -1.29
C VAL A 166 33.54 -6.36 -2.33
N TYR A 167 34.81 -6.31 -1.97
CA TYR A 167 35.87 -5.88 -2.86
C TYR A 167 36.48 -7.06 -3.66
N PRO A 168 37.13 -6.79 -4.81
CA PRO A 168 37.73 -7.85 -5.64
C PRO A 168 38.80 -8.71 -4.93
N ASP A 169 39.43 -8.17 -3.89
CA ASP A 169 40.39 -8.85 -3.03
C ASP A 169 39.76 -9.77 -1.96
N GLY A 170 38.42 -9.83 -1.92
CA GLY A 170 37.65 -10.59 -0.93
C GLY A 170 37.39 -9.85 0.38
N THR A 171 37.86 -8.60 0.53
CA THR A 171 37.59 -7.79 1.70
C THR A 171 36.08 -7.44 1.73
N VAL A 172 35.46 -7.48 2.92
CA VAL A 172 34.07 -7.15 3.15
C VAL A 172 33.98 -5.94 4.07
N GLU A 173 33.27 -4.89 3.60
CA GLU A 173 32.97 -3.69 4.36
C GLU A 173 31.48 -3.64 4.72
N PRO A 174 31.10 -3.58 6.01
CA PRO A 174 29.71 -3.40 6.39
C PRO A 174 29.26 -1.97 6.11
N LEU A 175 28.11 -1.83 5.43
CA LEU A 175 27.47 -0.55 5.11
C LEU A 175 26.42 -0.22 6.18
N TYR A 176 26.83 0.24 7.33
CA TYR A 176 25.95 0.54 8.47
C TYR A 176 25.61 2.02 8.63
N LEU A 177 26.14 2.86 7.74
CA LEU A 177 25.84 4.30 7.74
C LEU A 177 24.71 4.62 6.74
N PRO A 178 23.88 5.64 7.03
CA PRO A 178 22.85 6.08 6.11
C PRO A 178 23.44 6.48 4.77
N SER A 179 22.70 6.19 3.72
CA SER A 179 23.08 6.52 2.34
C SER A 179 21.83 6.98 1.59
N GLY A 180 21.95 8.03 0.78
CA GLY A 180 20.88 8.52 -0.08
C GLY A 180 20.57 7.59 -1.27
N ALA A 181 21.33 6.49 -1.43
CA ALA A 181 21.11 5.55 -2.51
C ALA A 181 19.68 4.96 -2.44
N GLN A 182 19.01 4.90 -3.59
CA GLN A 182 17.66 4.35 -3.76
C GLN A 182 16.52 5.18 -3.16
N SER A 183 16.77 6.32 -2.52
CA SER A 183 15.70 7.17 -1.97
C SER A 183 14.71 7.59 -3.07
N GLU A 184 15.21 8.01 -4.22
CA GLU A 184 14.36 8.47 -5.34
C GLU A 184 13.40 7.38 -5.81
N ILE A 185 13.91 6.19 -6.14
CA ILE A 185 13.07 5.09 -6.63
C ILE A 185 12.09 4.60 -5.54
N THR A 186 12.49 4.65 -4.28
CA THR A 186 11.61 4.29 -3.16
C THR A 186 10.47 5.30 -3.02
N LEU A 187 10.77 6.60 -3.13
CA LEU A 187 9.76 7.66 -3.06
C LEU A 187 8.82 7.65 -4.28
N CYS A 188 9.34 7.42 -5.50
CA CYS A 188 8.52 7.27 -6.70
C CYS A 188 7.49 6.15 -6.50
N ASN A 189 7.94 4.96 -6.11
CA ASN A 189 7.03 3.85 -5.87
C ASN A 189 6.04 4.12 -4.71
N ALA A 190 6.48 4.80 -3.64
CA ALA A 190 5.60 5.13 -2.54
C ALA A 190 4.47 6.08 -2.96
N VAL A 191 4.75 7.05 -3.83
CA VAL A 191 3.74 7.97 -4.35
C VAL A 191 2.75 7.25 -5.28
N THR A 192 3.23 6.41 -6.20
CA THR A 192 2.37 5.61 -7.08
C THR A 192 1.41 4.70 -6.29
N VAL A 193 1.94 4.00 -5.29
CA VAL A 193 1.12 3.14 -4.40
C VAL A 193 0.12 3.98 -3.61
N THR A 194 0.52 5.17 -3.18
CA THR A 194 -0.35 6.10 -2.45
C THR A 194 -1.48 6.62 -3.34
N TYR A 195 -1.17 7.04 -4.57
CA TYR A 195 -2.17 7.50 -5.53
C TYR A 195 -3.22 6.41 -5.79
N THR A 196 -2.77 5.21 -6.17
CA THR A 196 -3.66 4.07 -6.41
C THR A 196 -4.51 3.74 -5.17
N THR A 197 -3.92 3.79 -3.98
CA THR A 197 -4.66 3.56 -2.73
C THR A 197 -5.73 4.62 -2.52
N ALA A 198 -5.39 5.91 -2.71
CA ALA A 198 -6.32 7.03 -2.55
C ALA A 198 -7.49 6.96 -3.56
N GLU A 199 -7.24 6.56 -4.80
CA GLU A 199 -8.31 6.31 -5.78
C GLU A 199 -9.28 5.23 -5.29
N ARG A 200 -8.77 4.11 -4.74
CA ARG A 200 -9.62 3.02 -4.24
C ARG A 200 -10.37 3.44 -2.98
N VAL A 201 -9.75 4.22 -2.12
CA VAL A 201 -10.39 4.83 -0.95
C VAL A 201 -11.56 5.70 -1.37
N LYS A 202 -11.36 6.58 -2.37
CA LYS A 202 -12.42 7.40 -2.95
C LYS A 202 -13.54 6.57 -3.57
N ALA A 203 -13.19 5.53 -4.33
CA ALA A 203 -14.15 4.63 -4.97
C ALA A 203 -15.01 3.84 -3.96
N LEU A 204 -14.55 3.69 -2.73
CA LEU A 204 -15.26 3.02 -1.64
C LEU A 204 -16.06 3.99 -0.75
N GLY A 205 -16.16 5.28 -1.12
CA GLY A 205 -17.04 6.24 -0.46
C GLY A 205 -16.38 7.10 0.63
N VAL A 206 -15.05 7.29 0.57
CA VAL A 206 -14.36 8.28 1.43
C VAL A 206 -14.02 9.51 0.60
N THR A 207 -14.34 10.70 1.10
CA THR A 207 -14.01 11.95 0.41
C THR A 207 -12.50 12.22 0.50
N VAL A 208 -11.82 12.15 -0.66
CA VAL A 208 -10.39 12.47 -0.82
C VAL A 208 -10.21 13.32 -2.08
N ASP A 209 -9.50 14.44 -1.96
CA ASP A 209 -9.07 15.23 -3.12
C ASP A 209 -7.83 14.59 -3.74
N LEU A 210 -7.99 14.01 -4.92
CA LEU A 210 -6.92 13.36 -5.66
C LEU A 210 -6.02 14.34 -6.44
N GLY A 211 -6.50 15.55 -6.73
CA GLY A 211 -5.80 16.50 -7.58
C GLY A 211 -4.36 16.80 -7.15
N PRO A 212 -4.08 17.12 -5.88
CA PRO A 212 -2.71 17.34 -5.41
C PRO A 212 -1.83 16.11 -5.50
N ILE A 213 -2.41 14.90 -5.28
CA ILE A 213 -1.68 13.62 -5.31
C ILE A 213 -1.31 13.27 -6.75
N GLU A 214 -2.26 13.39 -7.67
CA GLU A 214 -2.09 13.17 -9.11
C GLU A 214 -1.04 14.12 -9.70
N LEU A 215 -1.11 15.41 -9.36
CA LEU A 215 -0.13 16.41 -9.81
C LEU A 215 1.28 16.08 -9.30
N ALA A 216 1.42 15.63 -8.06
CA ALA A 216 2.70 15.26 -7.48
C ALA A 216 3.27 13.99 -8.13
N GLU A 217 2.42 13.00 -8.40
CA GLU A 217 2.78 11.79 -9.12
C GLU A 217 3.31 12.14 -10.51
N GLN A 218 2.56 12.93 -11.29
CA GLN A 218 2.99 13.39 -12.62
C GLN A 218 4.36 14.05 -12.60
N ARG A 219 4.60 14.97 -11.66
CA ARG A 219 5.89 15.67 -11.54
C ARG A 219 7.03 14.73 -11.20
N ILE A 220 6.78 13.69 -10.40
CA ILE A 220 7.77 12.68 -10.08
C ILE A 220 8.12 11.86 -11.32
N TYR A 221 7.13 11.43 -12.09
CA TYR A 221 7.35 10.69 -13.34
C TYR A 221 8.12 11.54 -14.35
N ASP A 222 7.74 12.80 -14.53
CA ASP A 222 8.43 13.74 -15.41
C ASP A 222 9.91 13.93 -14.99
N ALA A 223 10.16 14.09 -13.70
CA ALA A 223 11.52 14.25 -13.15
C ALA A 223 12.37 12.98 -13.32
N CYS A 224 11.76 11.80 -13.26
CA CYS A 224 12.43 10.52 -13.46
C CYS A 224 12.61 10.16 -14.95
N GLY A 225 12.01 10.93 -15.86
CA GLY A 225 12.00 10.62 -17.30
C GLY A 225 11.22 9.34 -17.64
N LEU A 226 10.30 8.94 -16.76
CA LEU A 226 9.47 7.76 -16.93
C LEU A 226 8.15 8.16 -17.60
N PRO A 227 7.67 7.42 -18.62
CA PRO A 227 6.34 7.65 -19.16
C PRO A 227 5.28 7.22 -18.13
N LEU A 228 4.23 8.03 -17.95
CA LEU A 228 3.08 7.67 -17.12
C LEU A 228 2.29 6.49 -17.71
N GLU A 229 2.27 6.38 -19.00
CA GLU A 229 1.67 5.28 -19.74
C GLU A 229 2.79 4.36 -20.25
N LEU A 230 2.64 3.06 -19.98
CA LEU A 230 3.52 2.08 -20.60
C LEU A 230 3.39 2.21 -22.13
N PRO A 231 4.51 2.22 -22.90
CA PRO A 231 4.44 2.18 -24.35
C PRO A 231 3.55 1.01 -24.78
N GLU A 232 2.64 1.24 -25.72
CA GLU A 232 1.74 0.21 -26.28
C GLU A 232 2.50 -1.06 -26.73
N GLU A 233 3.77 -0.91 -27.07
CA GLU A 233 4.68 -1.99 -27.50
C GLU A 233 5.03 -2.99 -26.36
N LEU A 234 4.77 -2.66 -25.10
CA LEU A 234 4.99 -3.54 -23.94
C LEU A 234 3.69 -4.12 -23.35
N ALA A 235 2.56 -3.84 -24.00
CA ALA A 235 1.25 -4.27 -23.55
C ALA A 235 0.82 -5.65 -24.08
N ASP A 236 1.68 -6.36 -24.84
CA ASP A 236 1.44 -7.72 -25.41
C ASP A 236 2.06 -8.85 -24.56
#